data_73c3c8c548938b89ffa89a9d3badbb73
#
_entry.id   73c3c8c548938b89ffa89a9d3badbb73
#
_cell.length_a   1.000
_cell.length_b   1.000
_cell.length_c   1.000
_cell.angle_alpha   90.00
_cell.angle_beta   90.00
_cell.angle_gamma   90.00
#
_symmetry.space_group_name_H-M   'P 1'
#
loop_
_entity.id
_entity.type
_entity.pdbx_description
1 polymer ?
#
loop_
_entity_poly.entity_id
_entity_poly.type
_entity_poly.pdbx_seq_one_letter_code
_entity_poly.pdbx_strand_id
1 'polypeptide(L)'
;MSLNFKDLNVASLDYSDIVSSMTAFLKQEPSLSDLDYDNKASAINMLVNILATATAYNGVYSQFGYKESFLSTATLLQSVVGLASNSSILLEVKKSAQSTRNISVSGTTLPAFTAFPATTINGANTNFFNIEEVAANTIATVTLYAGSEVVQYGAWDFNTQSITLPLTVDPETIKLYSADIDGVLTTWERVDKTTISSPSIGNYYTVLNTVNGYLVTANLPNSNTLTTDLTVYCKAIVSTGSAANSARINSNTYASFVTTESPSGGYEDISVDLARAKVQFAANSEKRCVTISDFETAILVSGISGTDNIDNITVQNANEPCVIKIYVDGLQSANQNLLITYLSEMSVAGINLIYSQ
;
A
#
# COMPACT_ATOMS: atom_id res chain seq x y z
N MET A 1 49.63 -9.62 -22.97
CA MET A 1 49.69 -8.67 -21.84
C MET A 1 48.32 -8.59 -21.26
N SER A 2 48.10 -8.85 -19.98
CA SER A 2 46.81 -8.69 -19.33
C SER A 2 46.79 -7.34 -18.65
N LEU A 3 45.88 -6.45 -19.05
CA LEU A 3 45.58 -5.20 -18.36
C LEU A 3 45.19 -5.53 -16.91
N ASN A 4 45.85 -4.88 -15.95
CA ASN A 4 45.53 -5.07 -14.54
C ASN A 4 44.44 -4.09 -14.14
N PHE A 5 43.18 -4.49 -14.19
CA PHE A 5 42.02 -3.64 -13.83
C PHE A 5 42.00 -3.18 -12.39
N LYS A 6 42.92 -3.63 -11.51
CA LYS A 6 43.02 -3.11 -10.14
C LYS A 6 43.47 -1.66 -10.08
N ASP A 7 44.10 -1.14 -11.12
CA ASP A 7 44.60 0.23 -11.19
C ASP A 7 43.56 1.22 -11.76
N LEU A 8 42.38 0.73 -12.20
CA LEU A 8 41.28 1.55 -12.65
C LEU A 8 40.50 2.06 -11.40
N ASN A 9 40.80 3.26 -10.96
CA ASN A 9 40.11 3.90 -9.85
C ASN A 9 38.94 4.76 -10.37
N VAL A 10 37.73 4.20 -10.38
CA VAL A 10 36.50 4.93 -10.70
C VAL A 10 35.83 5.33 -9.38
N ALA A 11 36.37 6.34 -8.73
CA ALA A 11 35.84 6.83 -7.45
C ALA A 11 34.60 7.72 -7.60
N SER A 12 34.35 8.24 -8.79
CA SER A 12 33.25 9.15 -9.10
C SER A 12 32.36 8.58 -10.19
N LEU A 13 31.05 8.85 -10.11
CA LEU A 13 30.08 8.57 -11.17
C LEU A 13 29.92 9.74 -12.14
N ASP A 14 30.71 10.81 -11.94
CA ASP A 14 30.74 11.94 -12.86
C ASP A 14 31.38 11.51 -14.17
N TYR A 15 30.73 11.84 -15.28
CA TYR A 15 31.19 11.50 -16.63
C TYR A 15 32.62 12.00 -16.89
N SER A 16 32.93 13.22 -16.47
CA SER A 16 34.24 13.84 -16.68
C SER A 16 35.37 13.10 -15.94
N ASP A 17 35.08 12.63 -14.73
CA ASP A 17 36.01 11.87 -13.91
C ASP A 17 36.26 10.47 -14.49
N ILE A 18 35.18 9.85 -14.99
CA ILE A 18 35.27 8.54 -15.66
C ILE A 18 36.14 8.66 -16.93
N VAL A 19 35.91 9.66 -17.78
CA VAL A 19 36.72 9.93 -18.98
C VAL A 19 38.17 10.12 -18.61
N SER A 20 38.45 10.94 -17.62
CA SER A 20 39.81 11.25 -17.14
C SER A 20 40.52 9.99 -16.62
N SER A 21 39.84 9.21 -15.81
CA SER A 21 40.36 7.92 -15.26
C SER A 21 40.63 6.90 -16.34
N MET A 22 39.71 6.73 -17.30
CA MET A 22 39.90 5.81 -18.45
C MET A 22 41.06 6.27 -19.33
N THR A 23 41.16 7.55 -19.63
CA THR A 23 42.24 8.08 -20.43
C THR A 23 43.60 7.90 -19.74
N ALA A 24 43.69 8.21 -18.45
CA ALA A 24 44.89 8.02 -17.66
C ALA A 24 45.33 6.54 -17.62
N PHE A 25 44.36 5.62 -17.47
CA PHE A 25 44.60 4.16 -17.48
C PHE A 25 45.13 3.69 -18.86
N LEU A 26 44.49 4.12 -19.95
CA LEU A 26 44.93 3.71 -21.31
C LEU A 26 46.30 4.30 -21.67
N LYS A 27 46.65 5.50 -21.21
CA LYS A 27 47.97 6.10 -21.41
C LYS A 27 49.13 5.33 -20.71
N GLN A 28 48.82 4.47 -19.73
CA GLN A 28 49.83 3.64 -19.06
C GLN A 28 50.27 2.46 -19.92
N GLU A 29 49.47 2.05 -20.91
CA GLU A 29 49.82 0.95 -21.82
C GLU A 29 50.69 1.50 -22.95
N PRO A 30 51.92 1.01 -23.10
CA PRO A 30 52.89 1.56 -24.09
C PRO A 30 52.39 1.54 -25.54
N SER A 31 51.56 0.56 -25.91
CA SER A 31 50.96 0.46 -27.25
C SER A 31 49.83 1.47 -27.52
N LEU A 32 49.30 2.06 -26.48
CA LEU A 32 48.17 3.01 -26.55
C LEU A 32 48.55 4.43 -26.13
N SER A 33 49.73 4.61 -25.54
CA SER A 33 50.19 5.89 -24.97
C SER A 33 50.27 7.06 -25.98
N ASP A 34 50.59 6.75 -27.23
CA ASP A 34 50.81 7.73 -28.30
C ASP A 34 49.51 8.05 -29.10
N LEU A 35 48.38 7.49 -28.69
CA LEU A 35 47.10 7.83 -29.31
C LEU A 35 46.59 9.18 -28.94
N ASP A 36 45.91 9.87 -29.86
CA ASP A 36 45.39 11.22 -29.67
C ASP A 36 44.06 11.17 -28.89
N TYR A 37 44.16 11.29 -27.56
CA TYR A 37 43.01 11.35 -26.64
C TYR A 37 42.38 12.71 -26.53
N ASP A 38 43.09 13.77 -26.91
CA ASP A 38 42.67 15.16 -26.71
C ASP A 38 41.84 15.68 -27.90
N ASN A 39 42.00 15.04 -29.07
CA ASN A 39 41.24 15.41 -30.27
C ASN A 39 39.86 14.73 -30.26
N LYS A 40 38.81 15.57 -30.17
CA LYS A 40 37.40 15.11 -30.15
C LYS A 40 36.97 14.27 -31.39
N ALA A 41 37.69 14.44 -32.53
CA ALA A 41 37.44 13.68 -33.76
C ALA A 41 38.24 12.36 -33.84
N SER A 42 39.12 12.11 -32.89
CA SER A 42 39.87 10.84 -32.81
C SER A 42 38.95 9.69 -32.46
N ALA A 43 39.15 8.56 -33.16
CA ALA A 43 38.37 7.34 -32.91
C ALA A 43 38.53 6.83 -31.47
N ILE A 44 39.73 6.96 -30.89
CA ILE A 44 39.99 6.53 -29.52
C ILE A 44 39.25 7.41 -28.52
N ASN A 45 39.24 8.74 -28.73
CA ASN A 45 38.49 9.68 -27.89
C ASN A 45 36.98 9.38 -27.96
N MET A 46 36.43 9.11 -29.16
CA MET A 46 35.03 8.73 -29.32
C MET A 46 34.70 7.44 -28.55
N LEU A 47 35.59 6.43 -28.65
CA LEU A 47 35.42 5.16 -27.96
C LEU A 47 35.44 5.32 -26.44
N VAL A 48 36.39 6.09 -25.89
CA VAL A 48 36.45 6.41 -24.45
C VAL A 48 35.22 7.11 -24.01
N ASN A 49 34.69 8.09 -24.76
CA ASN A 49 33.47 8.81 -24.43
C ASN A 49 32.23 7.90 -24.42
N ILE A 50 32.12 6.98 -25.39
CA ILE A 50 31.02 6.01 -25.43
C ILE A 50 31.08 5.07 -24.21
N LEU A 51 32.27 4.54 -23.89
CA LEU A 51 32.45 3.66 -22.73
C LEU A 51 32.20 4.40 -21.41
N ALA A 52 32.70 5.63 -21.28
CA ALA A 52 32.47 6.46 -20.11
C ALA A 52 30.99 6.77 -19.91
N THR A 53 30.28 7.08 -21.01
CA THR A 53 28.83 7.28 -20.98
C THR A 53 28.10 6.02 -20.50
N ALA A 54 28.43 4.86 -21.06
CA ALA A 54 27.84 3.59 -20.65
C ALA A 54 28.13 3.28 -19.17
N THR A 55 29.36 3.55 -18.70
CA THR A 55 29.75 3.34 -17.30
C THR A 55 29.01 4.29 -16.36
N ALA A 56 28.88 5.57 -16.72
CA ALA A 56 28.11 6.55 -15.93
C ALA A 56 26.64 6.13 -15.81
N TYR A 57 26.00 5.74 -16.91
CA TYR A 57 24.62 5.23 -16.88
C TYR A 57 24.49 4.00 -15.99
N ASN A 58 25.37 3.01 -16.11
CA ASN A 58 25.35 1.81 -15.27
C ASN A 58 25.53 2.16 -13.78
N GLY A 59 26.39 3.13 -13.48
CA GLY A 59 26.57 3.64 -12.11
C GLY A 59 25.31 4.26 -11.55
N VAL A 60 24.65 5.13 -12.33
CA VAL A 60 23.37 5.77 -11.93
C VAL A 60 22.28 4.71 -11.73
N TYR A 61 22.14 3.75 -12.64
CA TYR A 61 21.18 2.66 -12.48
C TYR A 61 21.46 1.80 -11.24
N SER A 62 22.72 1.51 -10.96
CA SER A 62 23.10 0.73 -9.77
C SER A 62 22.78 1.50 -8.47
N GLN A 63 23.07 2.80 -8.42
CA GLN A 63 22.72 3.64 -7.27
C GLN A 63 21.20 3.76 -7.09
N PHE A 64 20.48 3.93 -8.20
CA PHE A 64 19.03 3.98 -8.17
C PHE A 64 18.46 2.66 -7.63
N GLY A 65 18.88 1.51 -8.19
CA GLY A 65 18.46 0.20 -7.70
C GLY A 65 18.79 -0.03 -6.22
N TYR A 66 19.96 0.44 -5.78
CA TYR A 66 20.33 0.37 -4.36
C TYR A 66 19.38 1.22 -3.48
N LYS A 67 19.08 2.47 -3.87
CA LYS A 67 18.13 3.33 -3.15
C LYS A 67 16.73 2.72 -3.08
N GLU A 68 16.27 2.14 -4.18
CA GLU A 68 14.95 1.50 -4.25
C GLU A 68 14.86 0.18 -3.46
N SER A 69 15.98 -0.37 -3.00
CA SER A 69 16.01 -1.59 -2.17
C SER A 69 15.74 -1.35 -0.69
N PHE A 70 15.71 -0.10 -0.26
CA PHE A 70 15.46 0.25 1.15
C PHE A 70 14.21 1.11 1.28
N LEU A 71 13.37 0.78 2.25
CA LEU A 71 12.12 1.49 2.50
C LEU A 71 12.32 2.99 2.75
N SER A 72 13.39 3.35 3.48
CA SER A 72 13.71 4.75 3.82
C SER A 72 14.10 5.61 2.62
N THR A 73 14.59 5.01 1.54
CA THR A 73 15.12 5.72 0.36
C THR A 73 14.36 5.43 -0.92
N ALA A 74 13.44 4.48 -0.92
CA ALA A 74 12.61 4.13 -2.07
C ALA A 74 11.75 5.34 -2.50
N THR A 75 11.80 5.68 -3.77
CA THR A 75 11.08 6.81 -4.38
C THR A 75 9.94 6.37 -5.28
N LEU A 76 9.96 5.11 -5.71
CA LEU A 76 8.91 4.53 -6.53
C LEU A 76 7.89 3.77 -5.66
N LEU A 77 6.61 4.03 -5.90
CA LEU A 77 5.53 3.31 -5.21
C LEU A 77 5.65 1.79 -5.41
N GLN A 78 6.02 1.34 -6.61
CA GLN A 78 6.22 -0.08 -6.91
C GLN A 78 7.32 -0.72 -6.06
N SER A 79 8.40 0.00 -5.78
CA SER A 79 9.47 -0.47 -4.88
C SER A 79 8.95 -0.63 -3.46
N VAL A 80 8.19 0.35 -2.97
CA VAL A 80 7.56 0.28 -1.63
C VAL A 80 6.57 -0.87 -1.54
N VAL A 81 5.74 -1.09 -2.57
CA VAL A 81 4.80 -2.23 -2.64
C VAL A 81 5.57 -3.56 -2.63
N GLY A 82 6.68 -3.66 -3.37
CA GLY A 82 7.54 -4.85 -3.35
C GLY A 82 8.16 -5.12 -1.97
N LEU A 83 8.63 -4.09 -1.29
CA LEU A 83 9.17 -4.19 0.06
C LEU A 83 8.09 -4.57 1.08
N ALA A 84 6.87 -4.02 0.95
CA ALA A 84 5.71 -4.41 1.75
C ALA A 84 5.37 -5.90 1.56
N SER A 85 5.37 -6.37 0.30
CA SER A 85 5.14 -7.78 -0.03
C SER A 85 6.17 -8.70 0.64
N ASN A 86 7.45 -8.36 0.56
CA ASN A 86 8.52 -9.12 1.19
C ASN A 86 8.37 -9.21 2.73
N SER A 87 7.80 -8.17 3.33
CA SER A 87 7.51 -8.11 4.77
C SER A 87 6.14 -8.71 5.12
N SER A 88 5.40 -9.26 4.15
CA SER A 88 4.04 -9.79 4.32
C SER A 88 3.03 -8.74 4.83
N ILE A 89 3.25 -7.47 4.53
CA ILE A 89 2.39 -6.35 4.91
C ILE A 89 1.45 -6.06 3.74
N LEU A 90 0.14 -5.99 4.02
CA LEU A 90 -0.84 -5.55 3.04
C LEU A 90 -0.84 -4.01 2.96
N LEU A 91 -0.51 -3.49 1.79
CA LEU A 91 -0.57 -2.08 1.48
C LEU A 91 -1.75 -1.80 0.55
N GLU A 92 -2.68 -1.00 1.00
CA GLU A 92 -3.79 -0.52 0.18
C GLU A 92 -3.28 0.57 -0.76
N VAL A 93 -3.09 0.23 -2.04
CA VAL A 93 -2.61 1.21 -3.03
C VAL A 93 -3.72 2.16 -3.43
N LYS A 94 -4.94 1.63 -3.60
CA LYS A 94 -6.16 2.39 -3.85
C LYS A 94 -7.20 1.99 -2.81
N LYS A 95 -7.88 2.96 -2.24
CA LYS A 95 -8.88 2.72 -1.20
C LYS A 95 -10.23 3.32 -1.58
N SER A 96 -11.28 2.58 -1.32
CA SER A 96 -12.65 3.04 -1.47
C SER A 96 -13.04 4.02 -0.36
N ALA A 97 -13.84 5.03 -0.70
CA ALA A 97 -14.52 5.80 0.35
C ALA A 97 -15.46 4.87 1.12
N GLN A 98 -15.46 5.00 2.44
CA GLN A 98 -16.22 4.14 3.33
C GLN A 98 -17.25 4.94 4.13
N SER A 99 -18.37 4.30 4.46
CA SER A 99 -19.37 4.86 5.36
C SER A 99 -19.96 3.74 6.23
N THR A 100 -19.76 3.83 7.53
CA THR A 100 -20.35 2.87 8.48
C THR A 100 -21.71 3.39 8.94
N ARG A 101 -22.74 2.58 8.73
CA ARG A 101 -24.13 2.97 8.98
C ARG A 101 -24.91 1.89 9.68
N ASN A 102 -25.87 2.30 10.50
CA ASN A 102 -26.92 1.41 10.97
C ASN A 102 -28.00 1.32 9.89
N ILE A 103 -28.21 0.11 9.38
CA ILE A 103 -29.23 -0.19 8.38
C ILE A 103 -30.32 -1.06 8.99
N SER A 104 -31.56 -0.82 8.59
CA SER A 104 -32.70 -1.68 8.90
C SER A 104 -33.07 -2.48 7.66
N VAL A 105 -32.88 -3.79 7.73
CA VAL A 105 -33.21 -4.74 6.65
C VAL A 105 -34.63 -5.24 6.86
N SER A 106 -35.51 -5.11 5.85
CA SER A 106 -36.91 -5.50 5.92
C SER A 106 -37.24 -6.64 4.96
N GLY A 107 -37.96 -7.64 5.46
CA GLY A 107 -38.58 -8.69 4.65
C GLY A 107 -37.66 -9.79 4.16
N THR A 108 -36.62 -9.46 3.43
CA THR A 108 -35.66 -10.43 2.85
C THR A 108 -34.23 -10.08 3.26
N THR A 109 -33.39 -11.10 3.37
CA THR A 109 -31.95 -10.97 3.64
C THR A 109 -31.31 -10.02 2.63
N LEU A 110 -30.47 -9.11 3.08
CA LEU A 110 -29.64 -8.26 2.22
C LEU A 110 -28.43 -9.07 1.75
N PRO A 111 -28.31 -9.41 0.46
CA PRO A 111 -27.18 -10.17 -0.04
C PRO A 111 -25.86 -9.38 0.07
N ALA A 112 -24.75 -10.09 0.21
CA ALA A 112 -23.43 -9.47 0.06
C ALA A 112 -23.27 -8.86 -1.34
N PHE A 113 -22.52 -7.79 -1.43
CA PHE A 113 -22.28 -7.00 -2.64
C PHE A 113 -23.54 -6.38 -3.28
N THR A 114 -24.52 -6.04 -2.46
CA THR A 114 -25.71 -5.31 -2.93
C THR A 114 -25.38 -3.82 -3.06
N ALA A 115 -25.81 -3.22 -4.18
CA ALA A 115 -25.57 -1.81 -4.47
C ALA A 115 -26.54 -0.88 -3.71
N PHE A 116 -25.99 0.21 -3.18
CA PHE A 116 -26.69 1.37 -2.67
C PHE A 116 -26.37 2.57 -3.57
N PRO A 117 -27.32 3.10 -4.31
CA PRO A 117 -27.08 4.24 -5.20
C PRO A 117 -26.63 5.47 -4.41
N ALA A 118 -25.67 6.19 -4.93
CA ALA A 118 -25.18 7.41 -4.31
C ALA A 118 -24.91 8.50 -5.35
N THR A 119 -24.93 9.75 -4.89
CA THR A 119 -24.60 10.92 -5.70
C THR A 119 -23.43 11.65 -5.05
N THR A 120 -22.37 11.86 -5.79
CA THR A 120 -21.18 12.62 -5.35
C THR A 120 -21.52 14.11 -5.21
N ILE A 121 -20.66 14.88 -4.54
CA ILE A 121 -20.82 16.34 -4.43
C ILE A 121 -20.92 17.01 -5.80
N ASN A 122 -20.23 16.48 -6.80
CA ASN A 122 -20.23 17.00 -8.16
C ASN A 122 -21.43 16.54 -9.01
N GLY A 123 -22.40 15.85 -8.39
CA GLY A 123 -23.58 15.35 -9.06
C GLY A 123 -23.41 14.06 -9.88
N ALA A 124 -22.22 13.45 -9.87
CA ALA A 124 -21.99 12.17 -10.55
C ALA A 124 -22.62 11.01 -9.75
N ASN A 125 -23.15 10.03 -10.47
CA ASN A 125 -23.67 8.81 -9.86
C ASN A 125 -22.53 7.86 -9.51
N THR A 126 -22.63 7.25 -8.35
CA THR A 126 -21.73 6.20 -7.87
C THR A 126 -22.54 5.18 -7.08
N ASN A 127 -21.93 4.05 -6.76
CA ASN A 127 -22.57 3.04 -5.90
C ASN A 127 -21.69 2.77 -4.67
N PHE A 128 -22.37 2.39 -3.61
CA PHE A 128 -21.75 1.82 -2.43
C PHE A 128 -22.23 0.38 -2.27
N PHE A 129 -21.39 -0.50 -1.78
CA PHE A 129 -21.68 -1.92 -1.65
C PHE A 129 -21.39 -2.40 -0.23
N ASN A 130 -22.26 -3.22 0.33
CA ASN A 130 -21.92 -4.04 1.50
C ASN A 130 -21.09 -5.24 1.05
N ILE A 131 -20.20 -5.73 1.90
CA ILE A 131 -19.37 -6.91 1.60
C ILE A 131 -19.85 -8.17 2.32
N GLU A 132 -20.79 -8.03 3.25
CA GLU A 132 -21.33 -9.13 4.04
C GLU A 132 -22.85 -9.21 3.90
N GLU A 133 -23.36 -10.42 4.03
CA GLU A 133 -24.80 -10.66 4.07
C GLU A 133 -25.36 -10.18 5.42
N VAL A 134 -26.57 -9.58 5.39
CA VAL A 134 -27.28 -9.15 6.60
C VAL A 134 -28.64 -9.81 6.65
N ALA A 135 -28.94 -10.45 7.77
CA ALA A 135 -30.19 -11.17 7.98
C ALA A 135 -31.43 -10.28 7.84
N ALA A 136 -32.52 -10.85 7.36
CA ALA A 136 -33.80 -10.19 7.26
C ALA A 136 -34.33 -9.74 8.63
N ASN A 137 -35.08 -8.64 8.66
CA ASN A 137 -35.74 -8.11 9.86
C ASN A 137 -34.78 -7.77 11.01
N THR A 138 -33.55 -7.34 10.67
CA THR A 138 -32.54 -6.92 11.64
C THR A 138 -32.12 -5.48 11.45
N ILE A 139 -31.62 -4.88 12.53
CA ILE A 139 -30.85 -3.63 12.46
C ILE A 139 -29.39 -4.02 12.69
N ALA A 140 -28.56 -3.71 11.74
CA ALA A 140 -27.13 -4.02 11.80
C ALA A 140 -26.25 -2.82 11.44
N THR A 141 -25.09 -2.75 12.05
CA THR A 141 -24.05 -1.80 11.66
C THR A 141 -23.29 -2.38 10.49
N VAL A 142 -23.29 -1.70 9.35
CA VAL A 142 -22.67 -2.17 8.10
C VAL A 142 -21.76 -1.08 7.56
N THR A 143 -20.54 -1.50 7.15
CA THR A 143 -19.63 -0.64 6.39
C THR A 143 -19.90 -0.80 4.91
N LEU A 144 -20.18 0.31 4.25
CA LEU A 144 -20.41 0.40 2.81
C LEU A 144 -19.16 0.94 2.12
N TYR A 145 -18.76 0.34 1.02
CA TYR A 145 -17.56 0.67 0.24
C TYR A 145 -17.96 1.24 -1.11
N ALA A 146 -17.41 2.40 -1.45
CA ALA A 146 -17.65 3.02 -2.74
C ALA A 146 -16.96 2.26 -3.87
N GLY A 147 -17.67 2.06 -4.98
CA GLY A 147 -17.10 1.39 -6.13
C GLY A 147 -17.86 1.65 -7.42
N SER A 148 -17.19 1.45 -8.55
CA SER A 148 -17.82 1.50 -9.86
C SER A 148 -18.63 0.23 -10.13
N GLU A 149 -18.09 -0.92 -9.73
CA GLU A 149 -18.69 -2.23 -9.95
C GLU A 149 -18.12 -3.27 -8.97
N VAL A 150 -18.83 -4.40 -8.87
CA VAL A 150 -18.35 -5.61 -8.23
C VAL A 150 -17.91 -6.58 -9.31
N VAL A 151 -16.66 -6.99 -9.28
CA VAL A 151 -16.09 -7.92 -10.27
C VAL A 151 -15.84 -9.28 -9.64
N GLN A 152 -16.17 -10.33 -10.39
CA GLN A 152 -15.86 -11.70 -10.04
C GLN A 152 -14.63 -12.16 -10.83
N TYR A 153 -13.58 -12.53 -10.11
CA TYR A 153 -12.33 -13.05 -10.67
C TYR A 153 -12.29 -14.57 -10.49
N GLY A 154 -12.27 -15.30 -11.60
CA GLY A 154 -12.36 -16.78 -11.59
C GLY A 154 -11.13 -17.51 -12.11
N ALA A 155 -10.05 -16.82 -12.45
CA ALA A 155 -8.81 -17.44 -12.95
C ALA A 155 -7.95 -18.00 -11.79
N TRP A 156 -8.51 -18.96 -11.03
CA TRP A 156 -7.79 -19.58 -9.93
C TRP A 156 -6.72 -20.55 -10.41
N ASP A 157 -5.50 -20.41 -9.91
CA ASP A 157 -4.43 -21.36 -10.16
C ASP A 157 -4.42 -22.45 -9.06
N PHE A 158 -4.83 -23.64 -9.44
CA PHE A 158 -4.88 -24.79 -8.53
C PHE A 158 -3.49 -25.34 -8.15
N ASN A 159 -2.44 -25.01 -8.89
CA ASN A 159 -1.09 -25.44 -8.55
C ASN A 159 -0.50 -24.57 -7.42
N THR A 160 -0.69 -23.26 -7.52
CA THR A 160 -0.22 -22.32 -6.50
C THR A 160 -1.27 -22.03 -5.43
N GLN A 161 -2.49 -22.56 -5.58
CA GLN A 161 -3.64 -22.31 -4.69
C GLN A 161 -3.89 -20.80 -4.50
N SER A 162 -3.87 -20.06 -5.60
CA SER A 162 -3.92 -18.60 -5.55
C SER A 162 -4.53 -17.95 -6.78
N ILE A 163 -4.87 -16.68 -6.65
CA ILE A 163 -5.28 -15.79 -7.75
C ILE A 163 -4.69 -14.40 -7.51
N THR A 164 -4.32 -13.70 -8.59
CA THR A 164 -3.88 -12.31 -8.51
C THR A 164 -4.98 -11.38 -9.03
N LEU A 165 -5.36 -10.41 -8.20
CA LEU A 165 -6.31 -9.35 -8.53
C LEU A 165 -5.57 -8.05 -8.81
N PRO A 166 -6.10 -7.16 -9.71
CA PRO A 166 -5.45 -5.91 -10.03
C PRO A 166 -5.45 -4.93 -8.83
N LEU A 167 -4.50 -3.98 -8.81
CA LEU A 167 -4.41 -2.93 -7.77
C LEU A 167 -5.58 -1.92 -7.79
N THR A 168 -6.45 -1.98 -8.79
CA THR A 168 -7.65 -1.14 -8.87
C THR A 168 -8.76 -1.56 -7.92
N VAL A 169 -8.72 -2.79 -7.39
CA VAL A 169 -9.69 -3.25 -6.39
C VAL A 169 -9.29 -2.76 -5.01
N ASP A 170 -10.29 -2.56 -4.17
CA ASP A 170 -10.05 -2.31 -2.74
C ASP A 170 -9.76 -3.64 -2.03
N PRO A 171 -8.56 -3.84 -1.48
CA PRO A 171 -8.18 -5.11 -0.88
C PRO A 171 -9.01 -5.48 0.36
N GLU A 172 -9.63 -4.52 1.04
CA GLU A 172 -10.53 -4.80 2.17
C GLU A 172 -11.83 -5.49 1.71
N THR A 173 -12.21 -5.31 0.45
CA THR A 173 -13.47 -5.85 -0.10
C THR A 173 -13.32 -7.23 -0.73
N ILE A 174 -12.12 -7.78 -0.81
CA ILE A 174 -11.86 -9.07 -1.42
C ILE A 174 -12.46 -10.17 -0.57
N LYS A 175 -13.33 -10.99 -1.16
CA LYS A 175 -13.92 -12.19 -0.56
C LYS A 175 -13.68 -13.40 -1.45
N LEU A 176 -13.21 -14.50 -0.86
CA LEU A 176 -13.00 -15.79 -1.53
C LEU A 176 -14.21 -16.70 -1.35
N TYR A 177 -14.62 -17.31 -2.44
CA TYR A 177 -15.72 -18.28 -2.49
C TYR A 177 -15.26 -19.56 -3.17
N SER A 178 -15.76 -20.68 -2.72
CA SER A 178 -15.71 -21.94 -3.46
C SER A 178 -17.11 -22.54 -3.57
N ALA A 179 -17.42 -23.10 -4.73
CA ALA A 179 -18.66 -23.84 -4.96
C ALA A 179 -18.30 -25.29 -5.32
N ASP A 180 -18.98 -26.23 -4.72
CA ASP A 180 -18.87 -27.64 -5.09
C ASP A 180 -19.67 -27.95 -6.38
N ILE A 181 -19.64 -29.23 -6.80
CA ILE A 181 -20.35 -29.69 -8.00
C ILE A 181 -21.87 -29.55 -7.87
N ASP A 182 -22.39 -29.52 -6.67
CA ASP A 182 -23.81 -29.35 -6.36
C ASP A 182 -24.21 -27.88 -6.23
N GLY A 183 -23.23 -26.96 -6.39
CA GLY A 183 -23.42 -25.51 -6.32
C GLY A 183 -23.50 -24.96 -4.89
N VAL A 184 -23.14 -25.74 -3.89
CA VAL A 184 -23.10 -25.28 -2.50
C VAL A 184 -21.93 -24.33 -2.31
N LEU A 185 -22.24 -23.08 -1.95
CA LEU A 185 -21.26 -22.03 -1.75
C LEU A 185 -20.64 -22.11 -0.35
N THR A 186 -19.32 -22.15 -0.31
CA THR A 186 -18.54 -21.96 0.91
C THR A 186 -17.88 -20.59 0.88
N THR A 187 -18.16 -19.77 1.88
CA THR A 187 -17.47 -18.47 2.09
C THR A 187 -16.26 -18.72 2.99
N TRP A 188 -15.13 -18.17 2.59
CA TRP A 188 -13.86 -18.31 3.30
C TRP A 188 -13.63 -17.15 4.24
N GLU A 189 -12.99 -17.42 5.39
CA GLU A 189 -12.60 -16.38 6.33
C GLU A 189 -11.26 -15.76 5.91
N ARG A 190 -11.18 -14.44 5.94
CA ARG A 190 -9.92 -13.73 5.72
C ARG A 190 -9.12 -13.70 7.00
N VAL A 191 -7.85 -14.05 6.92
CA VAL A 191 -6.90 -13.97 8.03
C VAL A 191 -5.72 -13.10 7.60
N ASP A 192 -5.46 -12.05 8.34
CA ASP A 192 -4.26 -11.24 8.15
C ASP A 192 -3.09 -11.90 8.88
N LYS A 193 -1.94 -12.00 8.20
CA LYS A 193 -0.75 -12.67 8.77
C LYS A 193 -0.26 -12.10 10.10
N THR A 194 -0.60 -10.85 10.39
CA THR A 194 -0.24 -10.18 11.65
C THR A 194 -1.07 -10.64 12.85
N THR A 195 -2.19 -11.31 12.63
CA THR A 195 -3.14 -11.76 13.67
C THR A 195 -3.10 -13.26 13.93
N ILE A 196 -2.09 -13.99 13.44
CA ILE A 196 -1.99 -15.44 13.62
C ILE A 196 -1.72 -15.80 15.08
N SER A 197 -2.73 -15.69 15.91
CA SER A 197 -2.92 -16.57 17.03
C SER A 197 -3.82 -17.70 16.58
N SER A 198 -3.24 -18.83 16.16
CA SER A 198 -3.89 -20.09 15.77
C SER A 198 -5.25 -19.90 15.06
N PRO A 199 -5.33 -20.00 13.72
CA PRO A 199 -6.62 -19.97 13.06
C PRO A 199 -7.46 -21.09 13.68
N SER A 200 -8.65 -20.76 14.13
CA SER A 200 -9.67 -21.74 14.44
C SER A 200 -9.80 -22.64 13.21
N ILE A 201 -9.80 -23.94 13.41
CA ILE A 201 -9.76 -24.99 12.38
C ILE A 201 -10.84 -24.70 11.33
N GLY A 202 -10.49 -24.04 10.24
CA GLY A 202 -11.41 -23.63 9.17
C GLY A 202 -10.68 -23.28 7.87
N ASN A 203 -11.44 -23.13 6.80
CA ASN A 203 -10.93 -22.68 5.52
C ASN A 203 -10.71 -21.17 5.57
N TYR A 204 -9.48 -20.71 5.42
CA TYR A 204 -9.16 -19.30 5.42
C TYR A 204 -8.30 -18.90 4.22
N TYR A 205 -8.29 -17.63 3.91
CA TYR A 205 -7.43 -17.07 2.87
C TYR A 205 -6.65 -15.86 3.40
N THR A 206 -5.53 -15.60 2.74
CA THR A 206 -4.70 -14.43 2.99
C THR A 206 -4.61 -13.56 1.74
N VAL A 207 -4.49 -12.26 1.93
CA VAL A 207 -4.29 -11.29 0.85
C VAL A 207 -2.94 -10.62 1.06
N LEU A 208 -2.09 -10.63 0.04
CA LEU A 208 -0.76 -10.02 0.06
C LEU A 208 -0.58 -9.13 -1.17
N ASN A 209 0.24 -8.12 -1.04
CA ASN A 209 0.65 -7.33 -2.18
C ASN A 209 1.65 -8.10 -3.05
N THR A 210 1.56 -7.87 -4.35
CA THR A 210 2.62 -8.15 -5.30
C THR A 210 2.84 -6.92 -6.16
N VAL A 211 3.91 -6.88 -6.93
CA VAL A 211 4.21 -5.77 -7.85
C VAL A 211 3.07 -5.55 -8.87
N ASN A 212 2.34 -6.61 -9.20
CA ASN A 212 1.32 -6.61 -10.25
C ASN A 212 -0.13 -6.59 -9.71
N GLY A 213 -0.32 -6.70 -8.39
CA GLY A 213 -1.67 -6.77 -7.83
C GLY A 213 -1.72 -7.35 -6.43
N TYR A 214 -2.90 -7.80 -6.03
CA TYR A 214 -3.15 -8.47 -4.76
C TYR A 214 -3.18 -9.98 -4.97
N LEU A 215 -2.26 -10.71 -4.35
CA LEU A 215 -2.24 -12.17 -4.35
C LEU A 215 -3.16 -12.68 -3.24
N VAL A 216 -4.21 -13.38 -3.62
CA VAL A 216 -5.11 -14.09 -2.70
C VAL A 216 -4.70 -15.55 -2.68
N THR A 217 -4.35 -16.08 -1.52
CA THR A 217 -3.92 -17.47 -1.34
C THR A 217 -4.85 -18.18 -0.37
N ALA A 218 -5.38 -19.32 -0.77
CA ALA A 218 -6.17 -20.19 0.09
C ALA A 218 -5.27 -21.01 1.01
N ASN A 219 -5.66 -21.14 2.26
CA ASN A 219 -4.99 -21.98 3.23
C ASN A 219 -6.00 -22.99 3.80
N LEU A 220 -5.75 -24.25 3.55
CA LEU A 220 -6.57 -25.37 4.01
C LEU A 220 -5.93 -26.06 5.22
N PRO A 221 -6.71 -26.49 6.19
CA PRO A 221 -6.19 -27.28 7.28
C PRO A 221 -5.67 -28.63 6.74
N ASN A 222 -4.64 -29.18 7.39
CA ASN A 222 -4.09 -30.53 7.14
C ASN A 222 -3.51 -30.76 5.73
N SER A 223 -2.87 -29.76 5.13
CA SER A 223 -2.22 -29.90 3.80
C SER A 223 -3.17 -30.31 2.65
N ASN A 224 -4.47 -30.17 2.84
CA ASN A 224 -5.43 -30.33 1.75
C ASN A 224 -5.24 -29.21 0.72
N THR A 225 -5.54 -29.51 -0.54
CA THR A 225 -5.52 -28.52 -1.64
C THR A 225 -6.92 -28.43 -2.23
N LEU A 226 -7.30 -27.23 -2.69
CA LEU A 226 -8.48 -27.11 -3.53
C LEU A 226 -8.28 -27.90 -4.81
N THR A 227 -9.27 -28.68 -5.18
CA THR A 227 -9.23 -29.52 -6.37
C THR A 227 -9.97 -28.87 -7.53
N THR A 228 -9.70 -29.31 -8.74
CA THR A 228 -10.35 -28.83 -9.96
C THR A 228 -11.85 -29.12 -10.04
N ASP A 229 -12.36 -29.94 -9.13
CA ASP A 229 -13.81 -30.24 -9.02
C ASP A 229 -14.59 -29.08 -8.36
N LEU A 230 -13.86 -28.11 -7.75
CA LEU A 230 -14.43 -26.92 -7.15
C LEU A 230 -14.35 -25.74 -8.11
N THR A 231 -15.41 -24.95 -8.15
CA THR A 231 -15.35 -23.61 -8.76
C THR A 231 -14.90 -22.61 -7.71
N VAL A 232 -13.68 -22.07 -7.88
CA VAL A 232 -13.10 -21.11 -6.94
C VAL A 232 -13.04 -19.74 -7.61
N TYR A 233 -13.51 -18.71 -6.90
CA TYR A 233 -13.49 -17.33 -7.40
C TYR A 233 -13.41 -16.32 -6.26
N CYS A 234 -12.88 -15.14 -6.58
CA CYS A 234 -12.92 -13.98 -5.70
C CYS A 234 -13.94 -12.97 -6.18
N LYS A 235 -14.64 -12.31 -5.27
CA LYS A 235 -15.38 -11.07 -5.55
C LYS A 235 -14.69 -9.91 -4.88
N ALA A 236 -14.61 -8.78 -5.58
CA ALA A 236 -14.03 -7.55 -5.06
C ALA A 236 -14.71 -6.33 -5.68
N ILE A 237 -14.61 -5.21 -5.00
CA ILE A 237 -15.14 -3.93 -5.48
C ILE A 237 -13.99 -3.18 -6.17
N VAL A 238 -14.26 -2.70 -7.39
CA VAL A 238 -13.36 -1.78 -8.09
C VAL A 238 -13.54 -0.39 -7.48
N SER A 239 -12.51 0.08 -6.79
CA SER A 239 -12.54 1.33 -6.04
C SER A 239 -12.73 2.55 -6.94
N THR A 240 -13.54 3.49 -6.51
CA THR A 240 -13.66 4.83 -7.12
C THR A 240 -12.75 5.87 -6.45
N GLY A 241 -11.91 5.42 -5.51
CA GLY A 241 -10.97 6.29 -4.80
C GLY A 241 -11.66 7.42 -4.05
N SER A 242 -11.08 8.62 -4.13
CA SER A 242 -11.58 9.82 -3.45
C SER A 242 -12.86 10.42 -4.04
N ALA A 243 -13.24 10.03 -5.26
CA ALA A 243 -14.38 10.60 -5.97
C ALA A 243 -15.72 10.45 -5.22
N ALA A 244 -15.83 9.42 -4.37
CA ALA A 244 -17.02 9.16 -3.59
C ALA A 244 -16.96 9.71 -2.13
N ASN A 245 -15.89 10.40 -1.75
CA ASN A 245 -15.83 11.08 -0.46
C ASN A 245 -16.97 12.12 -0.36
N SER A 246 -17.64 12.14 0.80
CA SER A 246 -18.78 13.00 1.06
C SER A 246 -20.01 12.81 0.14
N ALA A 247 -20.09 11.68 -0.58
CA ALA A 247 -21.25 11.36 -1.41
C ALA A 247 -22.49 11.12 -0.56
N ARG A 248 -23.67 11.45 -1.11
CA ARG A 248 -24.95 11.15 -0.49
C ARG A 248 -25.42 9.76 -0.91
N ILE A 249 -25.45 8.81 0.04
CA ILE A 249 -25.92 7.44 -0.21
C ILE A 249 -27.42 7.38 0.01
N ASN A 250 -28.15 6.74 -0.90
CA ASN A 250 -29.59 6.52 -0.83
C ASN A 250 -29.88 5.08 -0.41
N SER A 251 -31.02 4.88 0.27
CA SER A 251 -31.56 3.56 0.58
C SER A 251 -31.87 2.78 -0.69
N ASN A 252 -31.90 1.47 -0.59
CA ASN A 252 -32.32 0.57 -1.66
C ASN A 252 -33.60 -0.22 -1.28
N THR A 253 -34.00 -1.19 -2.10
CA THR A 253 -35.21 -2.00 -1.87
C THR A 253 -35.08 -2.96 -0.69
N TYR A 254 -33.86 -3.30 -0.26
CA TYR A 254 -33.59 -4.27 0.82
C TYR A 254 -33.46 -3.61 2.17
N ALA A 255 -32.92 -2.40 2.22
CA ALA A 255 -32.56 -1.76 3.48
C ALA A 255 -32.76 -0.24 3.45
N SER A 256 -33.13 0.30 4.61
CA SER A 256 -33.19 1.72 4.89
C SER A 256 -32.15 2.13 5.92
N PHE A 257 -31.68 3.38 5.84
CA PHE A 257 -30.69 3.91 6.78
C PHE A 257 -31.36 4.42 8.07
N VAL A 258 -30.81 4.01 9.20
CA VAL A 258 -31.18 4.52 10.53
C VAL A 258 -30.27 5.70 10.90
N THR A 259 -28.99 5.63 10.53
CA THR A 259 -28.00 6.71 10.73
C THR A 259 -27.44 7.18 9.39
N THR A 260 -27.02 8.45 9.34
CA THR A 260 -26.43 9.05 8.14
C THR A 260 -25.04 9.57 8.47
N GLU A 261 -23.99 8.87 7.99
CA GLU A 261 -22.64 9.36 8.06
C GLU A 261 -22.11 9.65 6.65
N SER A 262 -21.34 10.73 6.52
CA SER A 262 -20.73 11.06 5.23
C SER A 262 -19.58 10.11 4.94
N PRO A 263 -19.50 9.53 3.73
CA PRO A 263 -18.39 8.70 3.33
C PRO A 263 -17.07 9.47 3.34
N SER A 264 -16.00 8.80 3.73
CA SER A 264 -14.66 9.38 3.81
C SER A 264 -13.58 8.32 3.61
N GLY A 265 -12.31 8.74 3.59
CA GLY A 265 -11.15 7.84 3.59
C GLY A 265 -10.79 7.24 2.24
N GLY A 266 -11.51 7.57 1.15
CA GLY A 266 -11.16 7.12 -0.19
C GLY A 266 -10.00 7.92 -0.78
N TYR A 267 -9.07 7.24 -1.48
CA TYR A 267 -7.99 7.85 -2.27
C TYR A 267 -7.72 7.06 -3.55
N GLU A 268 -7.23 7.76 -4.60
CA GLU A 268 -6.94 7.16 -5.91
C GLU A 268 -5.68 6.31 -5.89
N ASP A 269 -4.56 6.95 -5.50
CA ASP A 269 -3.28 6.29 -5.34
C ASP A 269 -2.64 6.80 -4.04
N ILE A 270 -2.11 5.88 -3.27
CA ILE A 270 -1.38 6.23 -2.06
C ILE A 270 -0.08 6.98 -2.43
N SER A 271 0.22 8.07 -1.73
CA SER A 271 1.52 8.73 -1.89
C SER A 271 2.65 7.82 -1.41
N VAL A 272 3.84 7.97 -2.00
CA VAL A 272 5.02 7.16 -1.62
C VAL A 272 5.35 7.33 -0.14
N ASP A 273 5.20 8.55 0.40
CA ASP A 273 5.49 8.84 1.80
C ASP A 273 4.50 8.16 2.74
N LEU A 274 3.19 8.24 2.42
CA LEU A 274 2.16 7.53 3.18
C LEU A 274 2.33 6.00 3.06
N ALA A 275 2.70 5.49 1.88
CA ALA A 275 2.97 4.08 1.67
C ALA A 275 4.15 3.61 2.54
N ARG A 276 5.26 4.35 2.55
CA ARG A 276 6.42 4.08 3.41
C ARG A 276 6.04 4.08 4.88
N ALA A 277 5.29 5.10 5.31
CA ALA A 277 4.83 5.21 6.70
C ALA A 277 3.94 4.03 7.11
N LYS A 278 2.99 3.63 6.26
CA LYS A 278 2.13 2.46 6.51
C LYS A 278 2.94 1.17 6.65
N VAL A 279 3.91 0.94 5.76
CA VAL A 279 4.77 -0.24 5.83
C VAL A 279 5.63 -0.22 7.08
N GLN A 280 6.23 0.91 7.41
CA GLN A 280 7.05 1.07 8.61
C GLN A 280 6.24 0.86 9.88
N PHE A 281 5.04 1.43 9.96
CA PHE A 281 4.14 1.27 11.10
C PHE A 281 3.65 -0.18 11.27
N ALA A 282 3.29 -0.84 10.16
CA ALA A 282 2.86 -2.23 10.18
C ALA A 282 4.01 -3.20 10.52
N ALA A 283 5.26 -2.85 10.17
CA ALA A 283 6.45 -3.62 10.53
C ALA A 283 6.78 -3.50 12.03
N ASN A 284 6.35 -2.44 12.68
CA ASN A 284 6.47 -2.28 14.12
C ASN A 284 5.49 -3.25 14.82
N SER A 285 6.02 -4.38 15.30
CA SER A 285 5.23 -5.51 15.80
C SER A 285 4.32 -5.17 16.99
N GLU A 286 4.67 -4.13 17.76
CA GLU A 286 3.92 -3.74 18.93
C GLU A 286 2.96 -2.56 18.71
N LYS A 287 3.00 -1.93 17.54
CA LYS A 287 2.24 -0.70 17.21
C LYS A 287 2.34 0.35 18.31
N ARG A 288 3.53 0.48 18.91
CA ARG A 288 3.81 1.43 20.00
C ARG A 288 4.67 2.57 19.50
N CYS A 289 4.32 3.78 19.90
CA CYS A 289 5.08 4.97 19.62
C CYS A 289 6.08 5.22 20.75
N VAL A 290 7.38 5.17 20.43
CA VAL A 290 8.49 5.39 21.38
C VAL A 290 9.34 6.57 20.93
N THR A 291 9.61 6.69 19.64
CA THR A 291 10.42 7.76 19.05
C THR A 291 9.54 8.83 18.41
N ILE A 292 10.10 10.01 18.18
CA ILE A 292 9.40 11.08 17.44
C ILE A 292 8.92 10.57 16.07
N SER A 293 9.76 9.83 15.36
CA SER A 293 9.42 9.26 14.05
C SER A 293 8.27 8.24 14.14
N ASP A 294 8.13 7.50 15.25
CA ASP A 294 7.00 6.59 15.44
C ASP A 294 5.68 7.38 15.55
N PHE A 295 5.70 8.51 16.28
CA PHE A 295 4.53 9.39 16.40
C PHE A 295 4.17 10.04 15.06
N GLU A 296 5.14 10.56 14.31
CA GLU A 296 4.90 11.12 12.96
C GLU A 296 4.29 10.07 12.04
N THR A 297 4.84 8.86 12.04
CA THR A 297 4.32 7.73 11.27
C THR A 297 2.90 7.34 11.70
N ALA A 298 2.65 7.27 13.01
CA ALA A 298 1.33 6.94 13.55
C ALA A 298 0.28 8.00 13.18
N ILE A 299 0.63 9.28 13.23
CA ILE A 299 -0.25 10.39 12.80
C ILE A 299 -0.63 10.22 11.33
N LEU A 300 0.35 10.00 10.47
CA LEU A 300 0.15 9.85 9.03
C LEU A 300 -0.74 8.64 8.68
N VAL A 301 -0.64 7.56 9.46
CA VAL A 301 -1.40 6.31 9.28
C VAL A 301 -2.76 6.33 9.97
N SER A 302 -3.02 7.32 10.85
CA SER A 302 -4.24 7.39 11.69
C SER A 302 -5.56 7.38 10.91
N GLY A 303 -5.53 7.82 9.63
CA GLY A 303 -6.73 7.97 8.80
C GLY A 303 -7.64 9.13 9.22
N ILE A 304 -7.20 9.98 10.16
CA ILE A 304 -7.91 11.17 10.58
C ILE A 304 -7.82 12.22 9.48
N SER A 305 -8.93 12.83 9.10
CA SER A 305 -8.95 13.84 8.05
C SER A 305 -8.04 15.02 8.39
N GLY A 306 -7.08 15.32 7.51
CA GLY A 306 -6.09 16.38 7.65
C GLY A 306 -4.71 15.91 8.16
N THR A 307 -4.49 14.59 8.34
CA THR A 307 -3.19 14.04 8.77
C THR A 307 -2.45 13.29 7.66
N ASP A 308 -2.88 13.38 6.42
CA ASP A 308 -2.41 12.62 5.27
C ASP A 308 -1.16 13.21 4.56
N ASN A 309 -0.66 14.37 5.03
CA ASN A 309 0.54 15.01 4.50
C ASN A 309 1.62 15.15 5.60
N ILE A 310 2.78 14.53 5.37
CA ILE A 310 3.90 14.56 6.32
C ILE A 310 4.47 15.96 6.54
N ASP A 311 4.44 16.83 5.51
CA ASP A 311 4.96 18.20 5.60
C ASP A 311 4.17 19.07 6.59
N ASN A 312 2.91 18.69 6.87
CA ASN A 312 2.03 19.38 7.81
C ASN A 312 2.18 18.88 9.25
N ILE A 313 2.94 17.80 9.47
CA ILE A 313 3.06 17.12 10.76
C ILE A 313 4.37 17.56 11.43
N THR A 314 4.29 18.05 12.65
CA THR A 314 5.46 18.38 13.47
C THR A 314 5.31 17.72 14.84
N VAL A 315 6.28 16.88 15.20
CA VAL A 315 6.38 16.24 16.51
C VAL A 315 7.68 16.65 17.19
N GLN A 316 7.61 17.13 18.42
CA GLN A 316 8.77 17.63 19.14
C GLN A 316 8.75 17.19 20.60
N ASN A 317 9.92 16.97 21.18
CA ASN A 317 10.03 16.88 22.64
C ASN A 317 9.75 18.27 23.25
N ALA A 318 8.89 18.32 24.25
CA ALA A 318 8.73 19.52 25.05
C ALA A 318 10.00 19.75 25.92
N ASN A 319 10.13 20.95 26.47
CA ASN A 319 11.19 21.25 27.44
C ASN A 319 11.00 20.50 28.79
N GLU A 320 9.89 19.77 28.93
CA GLU A 320 9.57 18.97 30.10
C GLU A 320 9.83 17.48 29.79
N PRO A 321 10.36 16.71 30.76
CA PRO A 321 10.61 15.30 30.56
C PRO A 321 9.30 14.53 30.31
N CYS A 322 9.35 13.58 29.38
CA CYS A 322 8.21 12.73 29.00
C CYS A 322 6.99 13.49 28.42
N VAL A 323 7.19 14.69 27.90
CA VAL A 323 6.13 15.45 27.22
C VAL A 323 6.48 15.58 25.73
N ILE A 324 5.56 15.16 24.88
CA ILE A 324 5.66 15.29 23.43
C ILE A 324 4.59 16.28 22.93
N LYS A 325 5.05 17.27 22.18
CA LYS A 325 4.19 18.24 21.51
C LYS A 325 3.92 17.79 20.09
N ILE A 326 2.64 17.81 19.73
CA ILE A 326 2.16 17.44 18.40
C ILE A 326 1.48 18.66 17.80
N TYR A 327 1.82 18.94 16.56
CA TYR A 327 1.18 19.96 15.74
C TYR A 327 0.91 19.39 14.35
N VAL A 328 -0.30 19.63 13.85
CA VAL A 328 -0.67 19.28 12.46
C VAL A 328 -1.34 20.51 11.88
N ASP A 329 -0.73 21.07 10.83
CA ASP A 329 -1.22 22.29 10.20
C ASP A 329 -2.60 22.07 9.55
N GLY A 330 -3.52 22.98 9.82
CA GLY A 330 -4.88 22.91 9.27
C GLY A 330 -5.80 21.87 9.92
N LEU A 331 -5.37 21.14 10.97
CA LEU A 331 -6.21 20.14 11.62
C LEU A 331 -7.36 20.82 12.43
N GLN A 332 -8.59 20.41 12.12
CA GLN A 332 -9.78 20.92 12.81
C GLN A 332 -9.80 20.51 14.29
N SER A 333 -10.31 21.38 15.17
CA SER A 333 -10.33 21.16 16.63
C SER A 333 -11.01 19.85 17.06
N ALA A 334 -12.04 19.40 16.35
CA ALA A 334 -12.70 18.12 16.61
C ALA A 334 -11.75 16.93 16.38
N ASN A 335 -10.91 17.01 15.35
CA ASN A 335 -9.95 15.96 14.98
C ASN A 335 -8.70 15.97 15.86
N GLN A 336 -8.36 17.11 16.51
CA GLN A 336 -7.23 17.20 17.45
C GLN A 336 -7.42 16.27 18.65
N ASN A 337 -8.60 16.26 19.24
CA ASN A 337 -8.92 15.38 20.36
C ASN A 337 -8.93 13.91 19.95
N LEU A 338 -9.45 13.58 18.76
CA LEU A 338 -9.41 12.23 18.22
C LEU A 338 -7.97 11.76 18.02
N LEU A 339 -7.12 12.62 17.48
CA LEU A 339 -5.71 12.32 17.26
C LEU A 339 -4.97 12.06 18.57
N ILE A 340 -5.14 12.91 19.58
CA ILE A 340 -4.52 12.71 20.90
C ILE A 340 -5.00 11.41 21.54
N THR A 341 -6.30 11.10 21.46
CA THR A 341 -6.84 9.83 21.97
C THR A 341 -6.20 8.63 21.28
N TYR A 342 -6.16 8.64 19.95
CA TYR A 342 -5.54 7.59 19.15
C TYR A 342 -4.06 7.37 19.50
N LEU A 343 -3.29 8.44 19.60
CA LEU A 343 -1.86 8.35 19.94
C LEU A 343 -1.63 7.95 21.41
N SER A 344 -2.54 8.31 22.33
CA SER A 344 -2.45 7.90 23.73
C SER A 344 -2.56 6.40 23.91
N GLU A 345 -3.38 5.74 23.09
CA GLU A 345 -3.52 4.27 23.10
C GLU A 345 -2.25 3.57 22.62
N MET A 346 -1.44 4.24 21.79
CA MET A 346 -0.20 3.71 21.23
C MET A 346 1.05 4.18 21.96
N SER A 347 0.97 5.17 22.81
CA SER A 347 2.10 5.71 23.56
C SER A 347 2.53 4.78 24.68
N VAL A 348 3.84 4.79 24.98
CA VAL A 348 4.38 4.09 26.16
C VAL A 348 3.87 4.81 27.42
N ALA A 349 3.59 4.02 28.45
CA ALA A 349 3.14 4.55 29.73
C ALA A 349 4.13 5.61 30.29
N GLY A 350 3.61 6.75 30.68
CA GLY A 350 4.39 7.87 31.22
C GLY A 350 4.70 8.98 30.23
N ILE A 351 4.36 8.83 28.93
CA ILE A 351 4.44 9.91 27.96
C ILE A 351 3.14 10.73 28.00
N ASN A 352 3.28 12.03 28.15
CA ASN A 352 2.18 12.97 28.09
C ASN A 352 2.15 13.66 26.71
N LEU A 353 1.02 13.59 26.02
CA LEU A 353 0.84 14.14 24.69
C LEU A 353 0.07 15.46 24.78
N ILE A 354 0.62 16.50 24.16
CA ILE A 354 -0.01 17.84 24.13
C ILE A 354 -0.13 18.27 22.67
N TYR A 355 -1.36 18.66 22.26
CA TYR A 355 -1.53 19.32 20.97
C TYR A 355 -1.12 20.80 21.11
N SER A 356 -0.15 21.20 20.32
CA SER A 356 0.34 22.58 20.25
C SER A 356 -0.43 23.33 19.16
N GLN A 357 -0.93 24.52 19.49
CA GLN A 357 -1.52 25.44 18.50
C GLN A 357 -0.43 26.31 17.87
#